data_3f710dca40b160fa3f79a39803c6bca1
#
_entry.id   3f710dca40b160fa3f79a39803c6bca1
#
_cell.length_a   1.000
_cell.length_b   1.000
_cell.length_c   1.000
_cell.angle_alpha   90.00
_cell.angle_beta   90.00
_cell.angle_gamma   90.00
#
_symmetry.space_group_name_H-M   'P 1'
#
loop_
_entity.id
_entity.type
_entity.pdbx_description
1 polymer ?
#
loop_
_entity_poly.entity_id
_entity_poly.type
_entity_poly.pdbx_seq_one_letter_code
_entity_poly.pdbx_strand_id
1 'polypeptide(L)'
;MPELTREEKLRLLTILLESRHGDLREQNLNRQGKGHFHVSGMGHEALAAISIQMQEDDYIVPFYRDRALVLGRGVSSRQLAIDYFAKAKGESHGRQMPSHYSCAEKHIWSVPTPTGSQLLPACGIAWGIKLDAKNTVVVATVGDAATRQGDFYEAICFAKEKKLPILFVVEDNGYGISSPTRKINPRALDVVQPNDWQELDGSNVGEMYGQAAKAFAHTRAGKGPVFFWVMMERLSSHTSSDDQKLYRSAEELKRCAECDPLKKWKEQLIAEGVISESDYTNLENEIKERIRREFSDAEKEEDPSADELFLEVTGKFPQLNDEVLPPGKYRIGDTVNKTLRLGLQRDKRRIIFGEDIEDPKGGVFRLTQKLSTEFPNQVFNSPLAESTILGVACGLGSYGKRPVFELQFIDFIGPGWNQLVTNICCLRWRSFG
;
A
#
# COMPACT_ATOMS: atom_id res chain seq x y z
N MET A 1 -23.86 4.37 13.86
CA MET A 1 -22.93 4.07 12.73
C MET A 1 -23.66 4.47 11.46
N PRO A 2 -23.01 5.00 10.44
CA PRO A 2 -23.70 5.16 9.16
C PRO A 2 -24.18 3.78 8.70
N GLU A 3 -25.47 3.66 8.46
CA GLU A 3 -26.05 2.43 7.94
C GLU A 3 -25.78 2.36 6.44
N LEU A 4 -25.37 1.17 5.97
CA LEU A 4 -25.21 0.89 4.55
C LEU A 4 -26.57 1.02 3.83
N THR A 5 -26.62 1.81 2.79
CA THR A 5 -27.77 1.83 1.88
C THR A 5 -27.92 0.48 1.15
N ARG A 6 -29.10 0.21 0.61
CA ARG A 6 -29.31 -1.00 -0.20
C ARG A 6 -28.34 -1.10 -1.38
N GLU A 7 -28.05 0.02 -2.01
CA GLU A 7 -27.12 0.10 -3.15
C GLU A 7 -25.69 -0.25 -2.73
N GLU A 8 -25.19 0.31 -1.62
CA GLU A 8 -23.86 0.01 -1.09
C GLU A 8 -23.74 -1.47 -0.67
N LYS A 9 -24.81 -2.03 -0.07
CA LYS A 9 -24.85 -3.46 0.28
C LYS A 9 -24.70 -4.36 -0.94
N LEU A 10 -25.42 -4.07 -2.02
CA LEU A 10 -25.34 -4.84 -3.28
C LEU A 10 -24.01 -4.59 -4.02
N ARG A 11 -23.48 -3.36 -3.98
CA ARG A 11 -22.16 -3.04 -4.51
C ARG A 11 -21.07 -3.85 -3.80
N LEU A 12 -21.10 -3.91 -2.48
CA LEU A 12 -20.16 -4.75 -1.70
C LEU A 12 -20.31 -6.22 -2.08
N LEU A 13 -21.52 -6.75 -2.14
CA LEU A 13 -21.74 -8.14 -2.57
C LEU A 13 -21.12 -8.42 -3.95
N THR A 14 -21.31 -7.51 -4.91
CA THR A 14 -20.72 -7.63 -6.24
C THR A 14 -19.19 -7.68 -6.19
N ILE A 15 -18.55 -6.79 -5.42
CA ILE A 15 -17.09 -6.74 -5.28
C ILE A 15 -16.56 -8.02 -4.62
N LEU A 16 -17.23 -8.51 -3.57
CA LEU A 16 -16.85 -9.75 -2.90
C LEU A 16 -16.93 -10.94 -3.85
N LEU A 17 -18.00 -11.02 -4.67
CA LEU A 17 -18.17 -12.06 -5.69
C LEU A 17 -17.11 -11.95 -6.79
N GLU A 18 -16.82 -10.74 -7.28
CA GLU A 18 -15.76 -10.51 -8.27
C GLU A 18 -14.39 -10.92 -7.75
N SER A 19 -14.08 -10.55 -6.50
CA SER A 19 -12.84 -10.95 -5.84
C SER A 19 -12.73 -12.47 -5.75
N ARG A 20 -13.77 -13.15 -5.23
CA ARG A 20 -13.81 -14.59 -5.05
C ARG A 20 -13.70 -15.34 -6.37
N HIS A 21 -14.50 -15.00 -7.36
CA HIS A 21 -14.52 -15.72 -8.63
C HIS A 21 -13.31 -15.41 -9.52
N GLY A 22 -12.74 -14.21 -9.44
CA GLY A 22 -11.46 -13.88 -10.06
C GLY A 22 -10.32 -14.70 -9.48
N ASP A 23 -10.25 -14.79 -8.15
CA ASP A 23 -9.28 -15.60 -7.42
C ASP A 23 -9.37 -17.10 -7.77
N LEU A 24 -10.57 -17.67 -7.73
CA LEU A 24 -10.82 -19.05 -8.14
C LEU A 24 -10.46 -19.30 -9.62
N ARG A 25 -10.68 -18.30 -10.48
CA ARG A 25 -10.31 -18.40 -11.90
C ARG A 25 -8.80 -18.46 -12.07
N GLU A 26 -8.04 -17.59 -11.39
CA GLU A 26 -6.58 -17.61 -11.39
C GLU A 26 -6.02 -18.93 -10.86
N GLN A 27 -6.57 -19.42 -9.75
CA GLN A 27 -6.17 -20.71 -9.17
C GLN A 27 -6.36 -21.86 -10.15
N ASN A 28 -7.50 -21.88 -10.85
CA ASN A 28 -7.79 -22.91 -11.85
C ASN A 28 -6.88 -22.82 -13.09
N LEU A 29 -6.60 -21.62 -13.57
CA LEU A 29 -5.67 -21.39 -14.68
C LEU A 29 -4.24 -21.79 -14.30
N ASN A 30 -3.78 -21.43 -13.10
CA ASN A 30 -2.46 -21.80 -12.62
C ASN A 30 -2.28 -23.32 -12.55
N ARG A 31 -3.31 -24.08 -12.09
CA ARG A 31 -3.32 -25.56 -12.11
C ARG A 31 -3.24 -26.15 -13.53
N GLN A 32 -3.67 -25.40 -14.53
CA GLN A 32 -3.58 -25.78 -15.96
C GLN A 32 -2.24 -25.36 -16.59
N GLY A 33 -1.30 -24.81 -15.82
CA GLY A 33 -0.04 -24.27 -16.32
C GLY A 33 -0.18 -22.94 -17.06
N LYS A 34 -1.30 -22.23 -16.88
CA LYS A 34 -1.55 -20.90 -17.43
C LYS A 34 -1.36 -19.84 -16.36
N GLY A 35 -0.63 -18.79 -16.68
CA GLY A 35 -0.20 -17.77 -15.71
C GLY A 35 1.04 -18.20 -14.91
N HIS A 36 1.71 -17.21 -14.34
CA HIS A 36 3.04 -17.41 -13.74
C HIS A 36 2.99 -17.73 -12.26
N PHE A 37 2.03 -17.17 -11.54
CA PHE A 37 1.93 -17.26 -10.09
C PHE A 37 0.51 -16.93 -9.65
N HIS A 38 0.09 -17.44 -8.48
CA HIS A 38 -1.20 -17.10 -7.88
C HIS A 38 -1.07 -16.91 -6.39
N VAL A 39 -1.68 -15.84 -5.89
CA VAL A 39 -1.82 -15.52 -4.46
C VAL A 39 -3.28 -15.27 -4.17
N SER A 40 -3.89 -16.11 -3.32
CA SER A 40 -5.30 -15.99 -2.98
C SER A 40 -5.57 -14.86 -1.98
N GLY A 41 -6.58 -14.04 -2.28
CA GLY A 41 -7.19 -13.08 -1.36
C GLY A 41 -8.45 -13.60 -0.63
N MET A 42 -8.78 -14.89 -0.78
CA MET A 42 -9.97 -15.47 -0.16
C MET A 42 -9.88 -15.43 1.36
N GLY A 43 -10.92 -14.85 1.96
CA GLY A 43 -11.02 -14.56 3.40
C GLY A 43 -10.69 -13.11 3.75
N HIS A 44 -10.15 -12.33 2.81
CA HIS A 44 -9.80 -10.92 2.98
C HIS A 44 -10.81 -9.96 2.29
N GLU A 45 -11.91 -10.48 1.76
CA GLU A 45 -12.84 -9.71 0.91
C GLU A 45 -13.54 -8.56 1.64
N ALA A 46 -13.71 -8.64 2.97
CA ALA A 46 -14.35 -7.57 3.74
C ALA A 46 -13.61 -6.22 3.68
N LEU A 47 -12.35 -6.21 3.24
CA LEU A 47 -11.59 -4.97 3.02
C LEU A 47 -12.20 -4.07 1.94
N ALA A 48 -13.01 -4.60 1.03
CA ALA A 48 -13.81 -3.80 0.09
C ALA A 48 -14.66 -2.74 0.81
N ALA A 49 -15.11 -3.01 2.03
CA ALA A 49 -15.86 -2.07 2.83
C ALA A 49 -15.08 -0.79 3.21
N ILE A 50 -13.75 -0.84 3.20
CA ILE A 50 -12.89 0.33 3.36
C ILE A 50 -12.86 1.13 2.05
N SER A 51 -12.54 0.47 0.93
CA SER A 51 -12.26 1.17 -0.32
C SER A 51 -13.48 1.81 -0.98
N ILE A 52 -14.69 1.26 -0.81
CA ILE A 52 -15.89 1.88 -1.39
C ILE A 52 -16.26 3.24 -0.80
N GLN A 53 -15.69 3.60 0.36
CA GLN A 53 -15.89 4.86 1.07
C GLN A 53 -14.80 5.90 0.77
N MET A 54 -13.77 5.50 0.05
CA MET A 54 -12.64 6.38 -0.27
C MET A 54 -13.05 7.43 -1.29
N GLN A 55 -12.53 8.64 -1.11
CA GLN A 55 -12.66 9.73 -2.09
C GLN A 55 -11.68 9.52 -3.25
N GLU A 56 -11.93 10.20 -4.36
CA GLU A 56 -11.13 10.05 -5.58
C GLU A 56 -9.64 10.32 -5.36
N ASP A 57 -9.32 11.32 -4.55
CA ASP A 57 -7.95 11.73 -4.22
C ASP A 57 -7.24 10.85 -3.17
N ASP A 58 -7.95 9.94 -2.51
CA ASP A 58 -7.35 9.08 -1.47
C ASP A 58 -6.41 8.05 -2.09
N TYR A 59 -5.37 7.70 -1.33
CA TYR A 59 -4.35 6.74 -1.74
C TYR A 59 -4.54 5.38 -1.07
N ILE A 60 -4.29 4.32 -1.82
CA ILE A 60 -4.09 2.97 -1.28
C ILE A 60 -2.63 2.58 -1.47
N VAL A 61 -2.01 2.10 -0.40
CA VAL A 61 -0.69 1.46 -0.41
C VAL A 61 -0.90 0.02 0.06
N PRO A 62 -1.28 -0.88 -0.85
CA PRO A 62 -1.78 -2.21 -0.53
C PRO A 62 -0.67 -3.24 -0.34
N PHE A 63 -1.06 -4.45 0.09
CA PHE A 63 -0.24 -5.62 -0.05
C PHE A 63 -0.92 -6.67 -0.95
N TYR A 64 -0.25 -7.78 -1.24
CA TYR A 64 -0.64 -8.69 -2.32
C TYR A 64 -1.98 -9.44 -2.14
N ARG A 65 -2.62 -9.44 -0.94
CA ARG A 65 -3.94 -10.09 -0.74
C ARG A 65 -5.13 -9.16 -0.92
N ASP A 66 -4.89 -7.91 -1.21
CA ASP A 66 -5.87 -6.82 -1.24
C ASP A 66 -6.75 -6.79 -2.48
N ARG A 67 -7.01 -7.93 -3.11
CA ARG A 67 -7.82 -7.99 -4.34
C ARG A 67 -9.15 -7.26 -4.20
N ALA A 68 -9.89 -7.51 -3.12
CA ALA A 68 -11.19 -6.89 -2.89
C ALA A 68 -11.09 -5.37 -2.60
N LEU A 69 -10.05 -4.95 -1.86
CA LEU A 69 -9.73 -3.54 -1.61
C LEU A 69 -9.47 -2.79 -2.92
N VAL A 70 -8.69 -3.38 -3.82
CA VAL A 70 -8.32 -2.82 -5.13
C VAL A 70 -9.52 -2.78 -6.08
N LEU A 71 -10.35 -3.84 -6.12
CA LEU A 71 -11.61 -3.85 -6.87
C LEU A 71 -12.58 -2.78 -6.37
N GLY A 72 -12.72 -2.63 -5.04
CA GLY A 72 -13.56 -1.59 -4.44
C GLY A 72 -13.08 -0.17 -4.75
N ARG A 73 -11.79 0.02 -5.04
CA ARG A 73 -11.21 1.28 -5.52
C ARG A 73 -11.52 1.56 -6.99
N GLY A 74 -12.02 0.56 -7.73
CA GLY A 74 -12.46 0.70 -9.11
C GLY A 74 -11.50 0.16 -10.16
N VAL A 75 -10.51 -0.64 -9.78
CA VAL A 75 -9.77 -1.47 -10.74
C VAL A 75 -10.69 -2.60 -11.21
N SER A 76 -10.77 -2.85 -12.51
CA SER A 76 -11.65 -3.88 -13.06
C SER A 76 -11.06 -5.28 -12.94
N SER A 77 -11.91 -6.30 -12.87
CA SER A 77 -11.50 -7.71 -12.96
C SER A 77 -10.72 -8.01 -14.25
N ARG A 78 -11.06 -7.29 -15.36
CA ARG A 78 -10.33 -7.42 -16.63
C ARG A 78 -8.89 -6.91 -16.48
N GLN A 79 -8.67 -5.77 -15.80
CA GLN A 79 -7.32 -5.26 -15.56
C GLN A 79 -6.49 -6.24 -14.74
N LEU A 80 -7.08 -6.80 -13.66
CA LEU A 80 -6.41 -7.82 -12.85
C LEU A 80 -6.08 -9.09 -13.65
N ALA A 81 -6.93 -9.46 -14.61
CA ALA A 81 -6.67 -10.58 -15.50
C ALA A 81 -5.49 -10.30 -16.47
N ILE A 82 -5.39 -9.07 -16.98
CA ILE A 82 -4.27 -8.64 -17.82
C ILE A 82 -2.95 -8.71 -17.02
N ASP A 83 -2.95 -8.23 -15.78
CA ASP A 83 -1.79 -8.28 -14.89
C ASP A 83 -1.44 -9.73 -14.50
N TYR A 84 -2.45 -10.59 -14.29
CA TYR A 84 -2.25 -12.02 -14.02
C TYR A 84 -1.48 -12.72 -15.15
N PHE A 85 -1.76 -12.40 -16.39
CA PHE A 85 -1.06 -12.93 -17.57
C PHE A 85 0.21 -12.16 -17.93
N ALA A 86 0.60 -11.16 -17.14
CA ALA A 86 1.79 -10.31 -17.37
C ALA A 86 1.82 -9.67 -18.76
N LYS A 87 0.68 -9.18 -19.25
CA LYS A 87 0.54 -8.62 -20.59
C LYS A 87 1.05 -7.19 -20.70
N ALA A 88 1.41 -6.76 -21.92
CA ALA A 88 1.91 -5.41 -22.21
C ALA A 88 0.93 -4.29 -21.80
N LYS A 89 -0.39 -4.54 -21.85
CA LYS A 89 -1.43 -3.59 -21.40
C LYS A 89 -1.62 -3.55 -19.88
N GLY A 90 -0.89 -4.37 -19.12
CA GLY A 90 -0.90 -4.32 -17.65
C GLY A 90 -0.24 -3.04 -17.13
N GLU A 91 -0.63 -2.61 -15.93
CA GLU A 91 -0.11 -1.39 -15.30
C GLU A 91 1.44 -1.40 -15.15
N SER A 92 2.02 -2.57 -15.00
CA SER A 92 3.47 -2.77 -14.90
C SER A 92 4.13 -3.25 -16.20
N HIS A 93 3.40 -3.35 -17.30
CA HIS A 93 3.88 -3.99 -18.53
C HIS A 93 4.51 -5.37 -18.27
N GLY A 94 3.85 -6.19 -17.45
CA GLY A 94 4.30 -7.53 -17.11
C GLY A 94 5.50 -7.63 -16.16
N ARG A 95 5.97 -6.53 -15.56
CA ARG A 95 7.15 -6.49 -14.68
C ARG A 95 6.86 -6.86 -13.23
N GLN A 96 5.61 -6.78 -12.80
CA GLN A 96 5.16 -7.20 -11.49
C GLN A 96 4.61 -8.62 -11.50
N MET A 97 4.77 -9.30 -10.37
CA MET A 97 4.09 -10.57 -10.14
C MET A 97 2.56 -10.34 -10.06
N PRO A 98 1.73 -11.36 -10.40
CA PRO A 98 0.30 -11.31 -10.11
C PRO A 98 0.05 -10.88 -8.66
N SER A 99 -1.03 -10.15 -8.43
CA SER A 99 -1.41 -9.59 -7.13
C SER A 99 -0.45 -8.54 -6.55
N HIS A 100 0.56 -8.12 -7.31
CA HIS A 100 1.38 -6.96 -6.96
C HIS A 100 0.80 -5.73 -7.68
N TYR A 101 -0.28 -5.20 -7.10
CA TYR A 101 -1.10 -4.14 -7.69
C TYR A 101 -0.31 -2.84 -7.89
N SER A 102 -0.64 -2.14 -8.96
CA SER A 102 -0.21 -0.79 -9.27
C SER A 102 -1.27 -0.14 -10.12
N CYS A 103 -1.69 1.08 -9.83
CA CYS A 103 -2.58 1.84 -10.71
C CYS A 103 -2.50 3.32 -10.33
N ALA A 104 -1.74 4.09 -11.11
CA ALA A 104 -1.53 5.52 -10.83
C ALA A 104 -2.83 6.31 -10.94
N GLU A 105 -3.69 5.99 -11.92
CA GLU A 105 -4.99 6.64 -12.13
C GLU A 105 -5.92 6.51 -10.91
N LYS A 106 -5.84 5.38 -10.19
CA LYS A 106 -6.67 5.11 -9.01
C LYS A 106 -5.96 5.39 -7.70
N HIS A 107 -4.79 6.02 -7.74
CA HIS A 107 -3.93 6.29 -6.58
C HIS A 107 -3.58 5.01 -5.79
N ILE A 108 -3.36 3.91 -6.49
CA ILE A 108 -2.89 2.65 -5.92
C ILE A 108 -1.39 2.57 -6.13
N TRP A 109 -0.64 2.69 -5.04
CA TRP A 109 0.82 2.66 -5.07
C TRP A 109 1.34 1.27 -5.38
N SER A 110 2.42 1.19 -6.16
CA SER A 110 2.98 -0.08 -6.64
C SER A 110 3.49 -0.96 -5.50
N VAL A 111 2.90 -2.15 -5.34
CA VAL A 111 3.24 -3.12 -4.29
C VAL A 111 4.65 -3.66 -4.48
N PRO A 112 5.54 -3.56 -3.48
CA PRO A 112 6.84 -4.22 -3.52
C PRO A 112 6.75 -5.67 -3.07
N THR A 113 7.65 -6.53 -3.58
CA THR A 113 7.73 -7.94 -3.16
C THR A 113 8.17 -8.11 -1.69
N PRO A 114 9.20 -7.39 -1.16
CA PRO A 114 9.53 -7.45 0.26
C PRO A 114 8.41 -6.88 1.11
N THR A 115 7.79 -7.74 1.93
CA THR A 115 6.62 -7.41 2.74
C THR A 115 6.92 -6.37 3.81
N GLY A 116 6.02 -5.42 3.99
CA GLY A 116 6.16 -4.34 4.98
C GLY A 116 6.91 -3.10 4.47
N SER A 117 7.72 -3.23 3.40
CA SER A 117 8.54 -2.11 2.91
C SER A 117 7.73 -0.96 2.28
N GLN A 118 6.44 -1.16 1.98
CA GLN A 118 5.53 -0.12 1.48
C GLN A 118 5.07 0.88 2.54
N LEU A 119 5.23 0.56 3.83
CA LEU A 119 4.62 1.36 4.90
C LEU A 119 5.29 2.73 5.09
N LEU A 120 6.62 2.81 4.95
CA LEU A 120 7.34 4.07 5.00
C LEU A 120 7.05 4.99 3.81
N PRO A 121 7.01 4.51 2.55
CA PRO A 121 6.45 5.27 1.43
C PRO A 121 5.01 5.75 1.67
N ALA A 122 4.14 4.93 2.27
CA ALA A 122 2.79 5.37 2.64
C ALA A 122 2.81 6.58 3.60
N CYS A 123 3.72 6.57 4.58
CA CYS A 123 3.95 7.72 5.46
C CYS A 123 4.44 8.95 4.69
N GLY A 124 5.30 8.76 3.69
CA GLY A 124 5.78 9.86 2.83
C GLY A 124 4.66 10.50 2.01
N ILE A 125 3.78 9.70 1.40
CA ILE A 125 2.58 10.19 0.71
C ILE A 125 1.69 10.96 1.70
N ALA A 126 1.38 10.38 2.86
CA ALA A 126 0.54 11.02 3.87
C ALA A 126 1.15 12.32 4.43
N TRP A 127 2.48 12.38 4.53
CA TRP A 127 3.15 13.61 4.94
C TRP A 127 3.07 14.69 3.85
N GLY A 128 3.24 14.33 2.59
CA GLY A 128 3.03 15.23 1.46
C GLY A 128 1.61 15.83 1.44
N ILE A 129 0.59 15.01 1.67
CA ILE A 129 -0.81 15.41 1.81
C ILE A 129 -0.97 16.43 2.94
N LYS A 130 -0.40 16.13 4.11
CA LYS A 130 -0.46 17.02 5.28
C LYS A 130 0.24 18.35 5.04
N LEU A 131 1.42 18.34 4.40
CA LEU A 131 2.16 19.56 4.07
C LEU A 131 1.39 20.48 3.10
N ASP A 132 0.55 19.89 2.25
CA ASP A 132 -0.35 20.62 1.33
C ASP A 132 -1.71 20.95 1.95
N ALA A 133 -1.93 20.61 3.20
CA ALA A 133 -3.19 20.80 3.94
C ALA A 133 -4.42 20.26 3.18
N LYS A 134 -4.25 19.13 2.46
CA LYS A 134 -5.35 18.47 1.72
C LYS A 134 -6.18 17.59 2.65
N ASN A 135 -7.45 17.43 2.29
CA ASN A 135 -8.40 16.54 2.99
C ASN A 135 -8.40 15.12 2.41
N THR A 136 -7.22 14.58 2.18
CA THR A 136 -6.96 13.27 1.56
C THR A 136 -6.41 12.31 2.62
N VAL A 137 -6.70 11.03 2.50
CA VAL A 137 -6.28 9.98 3.42
C VAL A 137 -5.48 8.91 2.66
N VAL A 138 -4.51 8.32 3.33
CA VAL A 138 -3.81 7.13 2.85
C VAL A 138 -4.32 5.91 3.61
N VAL A 139 -4.66 4.84 2.90
CA VAL A 139 -4.91 3.50 3.48
C VAL A 139 -3.69 2.64 3.18
N ALA A 140 -3.02 2.15 4.22
CA ALA A 140 -1.85 1.28 4.10
C ALA A 140 -2.11 -0.06 4.76
N THR A 141 -1.92 -1.15 4.04
CA THR A 141 -2.22 -2.50 4.51
C THR A 141 -0.95 -3.34 4.65
N VAL A 142 -0.99 -4.30 5.55
CA VAL A 142 0.13 -5.23 5.79
C VAL A 142 -0.38 -6.52 6.45
N GLY A 143 0.21 -7.66 6.07
CA GLY A 143 -0.08 -8.92 6.75
C GLY A 143 0.59 -9.01 8.13
N ASP A 144 0.01 -9.78 9.02
CA ASP A 144 0.46 -10.00 10.41
C ASP A 144 1.91 -10.46 10.54
N ALA A 145 2.37 -11.37 9.67
CA ALA A 145 3.77 -11.82 9.70
C ALA A 145 4.75 -10.67 9.38
N ALA A 146 4.38 -9.77 8.47
CA ALA A 146 5.22 -8.65 8.07
C ALA A 146 5.32 -7.55 9.13
N THR A 147 4.49 -7.56 10.17
CA THR A 147 4.59 -6.64 11.31
C THR A 147 5.87 -6.82 12.13
N ARG A 148 6.66 -7.87 11.84
CA ARG A 148 7.99 -8.09 12.46
C ARG A 148 9.13 -7.36 11.74
N GLN A 149 8.86 -6.74 10.59
CA GLN A 149 9.83 -5.91 9.87
C GLN A 149 10.08 -4.58 10.61
N GLY A 150 11.33 -4.09 10.59
CA GLY A 150 11.69 -2.81 11.20
C GLY A 150 10.86 -1.64 10.66
N ASP A 151 10.65 -1.61 9.33
CA ASP A 151 9.85 -0.61 8.63
C ASP A 151 8.43 -0.43 9.20
N PHE A 152 7.84 -1.49 9.77
CA PHE A 152 6.53 -1.43 10.43
C PHE A 152 6.56 -0.52 11.67
N TYR A 153 7.55 -0.69 12.54
CA TYR A 153 7.68 0.09 13.77
C TYR A 153 8.04 1.54 13.47
N GLU A 154 8.97 1.74 12.55
CA GLU A 154 9.38 3.07 12.13
C GLU A 154 8.21 3.85 11.49
N ALA A 155 7.40 3.20 10.64
CA ALA A 155 6.22 3.82 10.03
C ALA A 155 5.18 4.25 11.06
N ILE A 156 4.89 3.40 12.07
CA ILE A 156 3.96 3.75 13.16
C ILE A 156 4.48 4.94 13.97
N CYS A 157 5.77 4.92 14.35
CA CYS A 157 6.40 6.00 15.10
C CYS A 157 6.32 7.32 14.32
N PHE A 158 6.73 7.32 13.06
CA PHE A 158 6.71 8.50 12.21
C PHE A 158 5.28 9.03 11.97
N ALA A 159 4.33 8.13 11.72
CA ALA A 159 2.94 8.52 11.52
C ALA A 159 2.34 9.19 12.76
N LYS A 160 2.62 8.67 13.96
CA LYS A 160 2.19 9.26 15.23
C LYS A 160 2.87 10.59 15.49
N GLU A 161 4.20 10.66 15.33
CA GLU A 161 4.99 11.88 15.51
C GLU A 161 4.46 13.02 14.64
N LYS A 162 4.28 12.75 13.36
CA LYS A 162 3.80 13.77 12.41
C LYS A 162 2.28 13.90 12.37
N LYS A 163 1.50 13.10 13.13
CA LYS A 163 0.02 13.06 13.10
C LYS A 163 -0.50 12.97 11.66
N LEU A 164 -0.04 11.93 10.94
CA LEU A 164 -0.31 11.77 9.51
C LEU A 164 -1.78 11.36 9.25
N PRO A 165 -2.37 11.80 8.12
CA PRO A 165 -3.71 11.37 7.69
C PRO A 165 -3.65 9.98 7.05
N ILE A 166 -3.40 8.94 7.86
CA ILE A 166 -3.22 7.57 7.40
C ILE A 166 -4.01 6.58 8.26
N LEU A 167 -4.61 5.59 7.60
CA LEU A 167 -5.22 4.41 8.20
C LEU A 167 -4.31 3.22 7.93
N PHE A 168 -3.72 2.64 8.98
CA PHE A 168 -3.02 1.37 8.90
C PHE A 168 -3.97 0.22 9.15
N VAL A 169 -3.88 -0.83 8.33
CA VAL A 169 -4.68 -2.05 8.46
C VAL A 169 -3.73 -3.25 8.52
N VAL A 170 -3.62 -3.88 9.68
CA VAL A 170 -2.95 -5.17 9.83
C VAL A 170 -3.98 -6.27 9.59
N GLU A 171 -3.72 -7.11 8.61
CA GLU A 171 -4.55 -8.23 8.21
C GLU A 171 -4.02 -9.51 8.86
N ASP A 172 -4.56 -9.81 10.06
CA ASP A 172 -4.11 -10.94 10.88
C ASP A 172 -4.90 -12.20 10.51
N ASN A 173 -4.34 -12.97 9.59
CA ASN A 173 -4.85 -14.29 9.23
C ASN A 173 -4.18 -15.44 10.01
N GLY A 174 -3.33 -15.12 10.97
CA GLY A 174 -2.69 -16.04 11.89
C GLY A 174 -1.48 -16.79 11.35
N TYR A 175 -1.04 -16.53 10.10
CA TYR A 175 0.03 -17.28 9.47
C TYR A 175 0.94 -16.45 8.56
N GLY A 176 2.26 -16.60 8.74
CA GLY A 176 3.28 -16.25 7.76
C GLY A 176 3.69 -17.49 6.99
N ILE A 177 3.07 -17.75 5.83
CA ILE A 177 3.13 -19.01 5.07
C ILE A 177 2.62 -20.17 5.97
N SER A 178 3.52 -20.92 6.60
CA SER A 178 3.24 -22.04 7.50
C SER A 178 3.50 -21.72 8.99
N SER A 179 4.13 -20.58 9.29
CA SER A 179 4.48 -20.20 10.67
C SER A 179 3.32 -19.50 11.34
N PRO A 180 2.78 -20.02 12.46
CA PRO A 180 1.74 -19.35 13.24
C PRO A 180 2.24 -18.03 13.83
N THR A 181 1.48 -16.95 13.65
CA THR A 181 1.88 -15.59 14.05
C THR A 181 1.21 -15.10 15.32
N ARG A 182 0.04 -15.61 15.68
CA ARG A 182 -0.79 -15.11 16.79
C ARG A 182 -0.12 -15.08 18.17
N LYS A 183 0.99 -15.82 18.36
CA LYS A 183 1.76 -15.81 19.61
C LYS A 183 3.07 -15.02 19.52
N ILE A 184 3.46 -14.59 18.31
CA ILE A 184 4.75 -13.96 18.05
C ILE A 184 4.64 -12.63 17.34
N ASN A 185 3.44 -12.17 17.02
CA ASN A 185 3.23 -10.84 16.46
C ASN A 185 3.44 -9.75 17.55
N PRO A 186 3.70 -8.50 17.19
CA PRO A 186 4.05 -7.46 18.15
C PRO A 186 2.93 -7.12 19.12
N ARG A 187 1.66 -7.39 18.79
CA ARG A 187 0.54 -7.22 19.69
C ARG A 187 0.52 -8.30 20.77
N ALA A 188 0.74 -9.56 20.40
CA ALA A 188 0.81 -10.67 21.35
C ALA A 188 2.02 -10.57 22.28
N LEU A 189 3.05 -9.83 21.88
CA LEU A 189 4.27 -9.58 22.67
C LEU A 189 4.25 -8.24 23.43
N ASP A 190 3.10 -7.55 23.47
CA ASP A 190 2.92 -6.24 24.11
C ASP A 190 3.89 -5.14 23.62
N VAL A 191 4.48 -5.32 22.44
CA VAL A 191 5.34 -4.30 21.80
C VAL A 191 4.51 -3.18 21.18
N VAL A 192 3.32 -3.53 20.67
CA VAL A 192 2.32 -2.58 20.16
C VAL A 192 1.17 -2.53 21.15
N GLN A 193 0.92 -1.34 21.72
CA GLN A 193 -0.06 -1.18 22.81
C GLN A 193 -1.48 -1.49 22.30
N PRO A 194 -2.23 -2.38 22.98
CA PRO A 194 -3.57 -2.77 22.54
C PRO A 194 -4.54 -1.59 22.40
N ASN A 195 -4.40 -0.56 23.23
CA ASN A 195 -5.28 0.62 23.23
C ASN A 195 -5.10 1.53 22.02
N ASP A 196 -4.00 1.41 21.29
CA ASP A 196 -3.76 2.18 20.07
C ASP A 196 -4.38 1.51 18.83
N TRP A 197 -4.68 0.23 18.92
CA TRP A 197 -5.16 -0.60 17.83
C TRP A 197 -6.59 -1.06 18.05
N GLN A 198 -7.45 -0.73 17.10
CA GLN A 198 -8.83 -1.22 17.11
C GLN A 198 -8.86 -2.61 16.49
N GLU A 199 -9.19 -3.62 17.31
CA GLU A 199 -9.45 -4.98 16.83
C GLU A 199 -10.79 -5.07 16.14
N LEU A 200 -10.83 -5.67 14.95
CA LEU A 200 -12.03 -5.82 14.14
C LEU A 200 -12.16 -7.27 13.64
N ASP A 201 -13.42 -7.72 13.46
CA ASP A 201 -13.72 -9.00 12.81
C ASP A 201 -13.75 -8.81 11.29
N GLY A 202 -12.69 -9.30 10.60
CA GLY A 202 -12.55 -9.27 9.14
C GLY A 202 -13.55 -10.17 8.39
N SER A 203 -14.38 -10.95 9.09
CA SER A 203 -15.49 -11.67 8.49
C SER A 203 -16.81 -10.87 8.49
N ASN A 204 -16.84 -9.71 9.19
CA ASN A 204 -18.00 -8.85 9.34
C ASN A 204 -17.89 -7.59 8.46
N VAL A 205 -18.47 -7.67 7.25
CA VAL A 205 -18.42 -6.58 6.25
C VAL A 205 -19.08 -5.29 6.76
N GLY A 206 -20.20 -5.41 7.50
CA GLY A 206 -20.91 -4.25 8.05
C GLY A 206 -20.13 -3.53 9.15
N GLU A 207 -19.43 -4.28 10.02
CA GLU A 207 -18.55 -3.72 11.03
C GLU A 207 -17.37 -2.99 10.39
N MET A 208 -16.70 -3.63 9.41
CA MET A 208 -15.60 -3.03 8.66
C MET A 208 -16.00 -1.70 8.02
N TYR A 209 -17.20 -1.64 7.42
CA TYR A 209 -17.71 -0.40 6.85
C TYR A 209 -17.89 0.70 7.90
N GLY A 210 -18.58 0.38 8.99
CA GLY A 210 -18.86 1.35 10.05
C GLY A 210 -17.60 1.90 10.75
N GLN A 211 -16.58 1.05 10.93
CA GLN A 211 -15.32 1.47 11.55
C GLN A 211 -14.45 2.25 10.57
N ALA A 212 -14.43 1.88 9.29
CA ALA A 212 -13.74 2.64 8.25
C ALA A 212 -14.29 4.07 8.14
N ALA A 213 -15.62 4.25 8.17
CA ALA A 213 -16.23 5.59 8.16
C ALA A 213 -15.74 6.47 9.32
N LYS A 214 -15.65 5.89 10.53
CA LYS A 214 -15.13 6.62 11.70
C LYS A 214 -13.65 6.96 11.55
N ALA A 215 -12.85 6.01 11.03
CA ALA A 215 -11.44 6.21 10.78
C ALA A 215 -11.19 7.34 9.77
N PHE A 216 -11.91 7.35 8.66
CA PHE A 216 -11.83 8.43 7.67
C PHE A 216 -12.24 9.79 8.26
N ALA A 217 -13.32 9.85 9.02
CA ALA A 217 -13.74 11.08 9.70
C ALA A 217 -12.67 11.58 10.68
N HIS A 218 -12.02 10.67 11.43
CA HIS A 218 -10.95 11.01 12.37
C HIS A 218 -9.71 11.55 11.66
N THR A 219 -9.22 10.84 10.64
CA THR A 219 -8.00 11.20 9.91
C THR A 219 -8.18 12.49 9.12
N ARG A 220 -9.33 12.67 8.44
CA ARG A 220 -9.68 13.91 7.74
C ARG A 220 -9.81 15.11 8.65
N ALA A 221 -10.23 14.90 9.91
CA ALA A 221 -10.24 15.96 10.92
C ALA A 221 -8.83 16.33 11.45
N GLY A 222 -7.76 15.78 10.88
CA GLY A 222 -6.37 16.07 11.27
C GLY A 222 -5.98 15.50 12.64
N LYS A 223 -6.76 14.56 13.19
CA LYS A 223 -6.52 13.98 14.52
C LYS A 223 -5.37 12.96 14.56
N GLY A 224 -4.77 12.67 13.41
CA GLY A 224 -3.65 11.76 13.27
C GLY A 224 -4.02 10.38 12.72
N PRO A 225 -3.10 9.41 12.79
CA PRO A 225 -3.30 8.08 12.23
C PRO A 225 -4.35 7.27 13.01
N VAL A 226 -5.00 6.34 12.30
CA VAL A 226 -5.83 5.28 12.89
C VAL A 226 -5.20 3.93 12.58
N PHE A 227 -5.36 2.98 13.49
CA PHE A 227 -4.77 1.65 13.37
C PHE A 227 -5.83 0.57 13.56
N PHE A 228 -6.02 -0.28 12.55
CA PHE A 228 -6.87 -1.46 12.60
C PHE A 228 -6.03 -2.73 12.67
N TRP A 229 -6.40 -3.59 13.61
CA TRP A 229 -5.92 -4.96 13.68
C TRP A 229 -7.09 -5.88 13.33
N VAL A 230 -7.13 -6.34 12.08
CA VAL A 230 -8.28 -7.05 11.54
C VAL A 230 -8.03 -8.55 11.61
N MET A 231 -8.80 -9.21 12.47
CA MET A 231 -8.77 -10.67 12.62
C MET A 231 -9.51 -11.30 11.45
N MET A 232 -8.84 -12.10 10.66
CA MET A 232 -9.41 -12.74 9.48
C MET A 232 -8.84 -14.15 9.27
N GLU A 233 -9.34 -14.85 8.29
CA GLU A 233 -8.89 -16.20 7.98
C GLU A 233 -8.44 -16.30 6.52
N ARG A 234 -7.31 -16.95 6.30
CA ARG A 234 -6.87 -17.32 4.96
C ARG A 234 -7.56 -18.62 4.55
N LEU A 235 -8.55 -18.52 3.64
CA LEU A 235 -9.38 -19.65 3.21
C LEU A 235 -8.69 -20.57 2.21
N SER A 236 -7.57 -20.14 1.61
CA SER A 236 -6.78 -20.92 0.66
C SER A 236 -5.34 -21.09 1.14
N SER A 237 -4.55 -21.90 0.45
CA SER A 237 -3.10 -21.98 0.65
C SER A 237 -2.43 -20.61 0.46
N HIS A 238 -1.22 -20.44 0.98
CA HIS A 238 -0.51 -19.16 0.93
C HIS A 238 -0.33 -18.65 -0.50
N THR A 239 0.14 -19.52 -1.38
CA THR A 239 0.35 -19.27 -2.81
C THR A 239 0.11 -20.54 -3.60
N SER A 240 0.26 -20.49 -4.92
CA SER A 240 0.18 -21.65 -5.81
C SER A 240 1.21 -22.76 -5.52
N SER A 241 2.31 -22.42 -4.85
CA SER A 241 3.37 -23.37 -4.47
C SER A 241 3.20 -23.96 -3.07
N ASP A 242 2.14 -23.60 -2.34
CA ASP A 242 1.89 -23.99 -0.96
C ASP A 242 0.72 -24.99 -0.84
N ASP A 243 0.80 -25.89 0.12
CA ASP A 243 -0.34 -26.73 0.56
C ASP A 243 -0.57 -26.57 2.08
N GLN A 244 -1.58 -25.80 2.43
CA GLN A 244 -1.92 -25.54 3.83
C GLN A 244 -2.31 -26.80 4.63
N LYS A 245 -2.68 -27.89 3.98
CA LYS A 245 -3.02 -29.15 4.65
C LYS A 245 -1.82 -29.80 5.31
N LEU A 246 -0.58 -29.39 4.95
CA LEU A 246 0.65 -29.88 5.56
C LEU A 246 0.87 -29.35 6.97
N TYR A 247 0.27 -28.21 7.34
CA TYR A 247 0.51 -27.52 8.60
C TYR A 247 -0.75 -27.03 9.33
N ARG A 248 -1.94 -27.16 8.72
CA ARG A 248 -3.24 -26.83 9.34
C ARG A 248 -4.09 -28.07 9.45
N SER A 249 -4.71 -28.30 10.62
CA SER A 249 -5.58 -29.45 10.81
C SER A 249 -6.90 -29.32 10.03
N ALA A 250 -7.57 -30.44 9.79
CA ALA A 250 -8.89 -30.44 9.13
C ALA A 250 -9.94 -29.67 9.92
N GLU A 251 -9.87 -29.74 11.27
CA GLU A 251 -10.75 -29.01 12.18
C GLU A 251 -10.51 -27.51 12.10
N GLU A 252 -9.25 -27.09 12.00
CA GLU A 252 -8.90 -25.69 11.80
C GLU A 252 -9.43 -25.16 10.47
N LEU A 253 -9.18 -25.87 9.38
CA LEU A 253 -9.68 -25.50 8.06
C LEU A 253 -11.21 -25.40 8.00
N LYS A 254 -11.92 -26.28 8.73
CA LYS A 254 -13.38 -26.20 8.84
C LYS A 254 -13.83 -24.94 9.57
N ARG A 255 -13.19 -24.61 10.71
CA ARG A 255 -13.49 -23.36 11.43
C ARG A 255 -13.23 -22.13 10.56
N CYS A 256 -12.13 -22.11 9.81
CA CYS A 256 -11.84 -21.00 8.91
C CYS A 256 -12.93 -20.80 7.85
N ALA A 257 -13.48 -21.88 7.31
CA ALA A 257 -14.59 -21.81 6.35
C ALA A 257 -15.89 -21.23 6.96
N GLU A 258 -16.07 -21.30 8.27
CA GLU A 258 -17.18 -20.68 8.98
C GLU A 258 -17.02 -19.15 9.11
N CYS A 259 -15.79 -18.64 9.00
CA CYS A 259 -15.43 -17.23 9.01
C CYS A 259 -15.38 -16.59 7.62
N ASP A 260 -15.92 -17.23 6.60
CA ASP A 260 -15.94 -16.72 5.23
C ASP A 260 -16.78 -15.44 5.11
N PRO A 261 -16.15 -14.27 4.81
CA PRO A 261 -16.87 -13.00 4.76
C PRO A 261 -17.93 -12.94 3.65
N LEU A 262 -17.71 -13.60 2.51
CA LEU A 262 -18.69 -13.64 1.42
C LEU A 262 -19.92 -14.45 1.83
N LYS A 263 -19.72 -15.61 2.47
CA LYS A 263 -20.82 -16.44 2.97
C LYS A 263 -21.65 -15.69 4.01
N LYS A 264 -21.00 -15.12 5.01
CA LYS A 264 -21.68 -14.35 6.07
C LYS A 264 -22.44 -13.15 5.50
N TRP A 265 -21.85 -12.43 4.56
CA TRP A 265 -22.48 -11.28 3.92
C TRP A 265 -23.71 -11.68 3.10
N LYS A 266 -23.62 -12.78 2.32
CA LYS A 266 -24.77 -13.37 1.62
C LYS A 266 -25.90 -13.66 2.59
N GLU A 267 -25.63 -14.44 3.65
CA GLU A 267 -26.63 -14.86 4.65
C GLU A 267 -27.30 -13.66 5.30
N GLN A 268 -26.53 -12.62 5.64
CA GLN A 268 -27.04 -11.38 6.21
C GLN A 268 -27.98 -10.65 5.24
N LEU A 269 -27.56 -10.46 3.96
CA LEU A 269 -28.37 -9.73 2.98
C LEU A 269 -29.70 -10.45 2.65
N ILE A 270 -29.70 -11.77 2.66
CA ILE A 270 -30.93 -12.55 2.49
C ILE A 270 -31.84 -12.40 3.72
N ALA A 271 -31.29 -12.50 4.92
CA ALA A 271 -32.06 -12.33 6.16
C ALA A 271 -32.65 -10.93 6.28
N GLU A 272 -31.96 -9.90 5.80
CA GLU A 272 -32.44 -8.51 5.75
C GLU A 272 -33.42 -8.24 4.58
N GLY A 273 -33.67 -9.20 3.70
CA GLY A 273 -34.51 -9.02 2.52
C GLY A 273 -33.95 -8.08 1.45
N VAL A 274 -32.62 -7.84 1.46
CA VAL A 274 -31.93 -7.00 0.48
C VAL A 274 -31.83 -7.70 -0.88
N ILE A 275 -31.63 -9.02 -0.87
CA ILE A 275 -31.57 -9.88 -2.05
C ILE A 275 -32.24 -11.21 -1.76
N SER A 276 -32.89 -11.82 -2.77
CA SER A 276 -33.40 -13.19 -2.64
C SER A 276 -32.31 -14.22 -2.96
N GLU A 277 -32.50 -15.48 -2.55
CA GLU A 277 -31.57 -16.58 -2.90
C GLU A 277 -31.49 -16.77 -4.41
N SER A 278 -32.61 -16.62 -5.14
CA SER A 278 -32.65 -16.71 -6.59
C SER A 278 -31.87 -15.56 -7.26
N ASP A 279 -32.04 -14.31 -6.79
CA ASP A 279 -31.33 -13.17 -7.36
C ASP A 279 -29.83 -13.23 -7.05
N TYR A 280 -29.46 -13.71 -5.85
CA TYR A 280 -28.06 -13.97 -5.53
C TYR A 280 -27.45 -14.98 -6.49
N THR A 281 -28.14 -16.11 -6.75
CA THR A 281 -27.66 -17.15 -7.66
C THR A 281 -27.50 -16.62 -9.08
N ASN A 282 -28.43 -15.80 -9.54
CA ASN A 282 -28.36 -15.16 -10.87
C ASN A 282 -27.16 -14.20 -10.94
N LEU A 283 -26.99 -13.32 -9.97
CA LEU A 283 -25.86 -12.39 -9.88
C LEU A 283 -24.51 -13.14 -9.86
N GLU A 284 -24.41 -14.16 -9.03
CA GLU A 284 -23.20 -14.97 -8.94
C GLU A 284 -22.85 -15.63 -10.28
N ASN A 285 -23.83 -16.21 -10.98
CA ASN A 285 -23.63 -16.82 -12.29
C ASN A 285 -23.24 -15.81 -13.36
N GLU A 286 -23.85 -14.62 -13.35
CA GLU A 286 -23.49 -13.53 -14.26
C GLU A 286 -22.04 -13.11 -14.06
N ILE A 287 -21.62 -12.92 -12.80
CA ILE A 287 -20.24 -12.54 -12.45
C ILE A 287 -19.26 -13.63 -12.88
N LYS A 288 -19.55 -14.91 -12.62
CA LYS A 288 -18.71 -16.05 -13.05
C LYS A 288 -18.49 -16.05 -14.56
N GLU A 289 -19.55 -15.88 -15.35
CA GLU A 289 -19.45 -15.87 -16.81
C GLU A 289 -18.73 -14.64 -17.34
N ARG A 290 -18.92 -13.47 -16.71
CA ARG A 290 -18.19 -12.26 -17.05
C ARG A 290 -16.70 -12.43 -16.80
N ILE A 291 -16.30 -12.89 -15.62
CA ILE A 291 -14.91 -13.15 -15.26
C ILE A 291 -14.27 -14.17 -16.20
N ARG A 292 -14.98 -15.24 -16.53
CA ARG A 292 -14.49 -16.23 -17.49
C ARG A 292 -14.15 -15.61 -18.84
N ARG A 293 -15.01 -14.73 -19.35
CA ARG A 293 -14.78 -14.00 -20.61
C ARG A 293 -13.61 -13.02 -20.50
N GLU A 294 -13.57 -12.21 -19.44
CA GLU A 294 -12.51 -11.22 -19.21
C GLU A 294 -11.12 -11.87 -19.15
N PHE A 295 -10.99 -13.00 -18.45
CA PHE A 295 -9.73 -13.76 -18.43
C PHE A 295 -9.38 -14.40 -19.77
N SER A 296 -10.38 -14.92 -20.51
CA SER A 296 -10.14 -15.45 -21.86
C SER A 296 -9.70 -14.40 -22.85
N ASP A 297 -10.18 -13.17 -22.71
CA ASP A 297 -9.80 -12.05 -23.57
C ASP A 297 -8.45 -11.47 -23.14
N ALA A 298 -8.18 -11.37 -21.84
CA ALA A 298 -6.89 -10.94 -21.31
C ALA A 298 -5.74 -11.89 -21.73
N GLU A 299 -5.99 -13.20 -21.78
CA GLU A 299 -5.00 -14.19 -22.24
C GLU A 299 -4.52 -13.93 -23.67
N LYS A 300 -5.39 -13.35 -24.53
CA LYS A 300 -5.10 -13.05 -25.94
C LYS A 300 -4.41 -11.70 -26.17
N GLU A 301 -4.31 -10.85 -25.14
CA GLU A 301 -3.62 -9.57 -25.26
C GLU A 301 -2.12 -9.79 -25.55
N GLU A 302 -1.48 -8.79 -26.11
CA GLU A 302 -0.07 -8.85 -26.50
C GLU A 302 0.85 -9.02 -25.29
N ASP A 303 1.89 -9.84 -25.47
CA ASP A 303 2.96 -9.98 -24.49
C ASP A 303 3.93 -8.79 -24.58
N PRO A 304 4.59 -8.38 -23.46
CA PRO A 304 5.61 -7.35 -23.51
C PRO A 304 6.76 -7.72 -24.44
N SER A 305 7.27 -6.74 -25.18
CA SER A 305 8.47 -6.92 -25.98
C SER A 305 9.73 -7.02 -25.11
N ALA A 306 10.69 -7.85 -25.49
CA ALA A 306 11.99 -7.92 -24.83
C ALA A 306 12.73 -6.56 -24.84
N ASP A 307 12.52 -5.74 -25.86
CA ASP A 307 13.13 -4.41 -25.98
C ASP A 307 12.60 -3.42 -24.92
N GLU A 308 11.40 -3.68 -24.38
CA GLU A 308 10.82 -2.86 -23.31
C GLU A 308 11.45 -3.10 -21.93
N LEU A 309 12.24 -4.17 -21.77
CA LEU A 309 12.84 -4.53 -20.49
C LEU A 309 13.66 -3.39 -19.86
N PHE A 310 14.35 -2.62 -20.69
CA PHE A 310 15.22 -1.52 -20.26
C PHE A 310 14.53 -0.15 -20.27
N LEU A 311 13.27 -0.07 -20.69
CA LEU A 311 12.50 1.17 -20.59
C LEU A 311 12.22 1.49 -19.12
N GLU A 312 12.13 2.77 -18.81
CA GLU A 312 11.79 3.27 -17.47
C GLU A 312 12.74 2.82 -16.33
N VAL A 313 13.94 2.33 -16.65
CA VAL A 313 15.01 2.08 -15.65
C VAL A 313 15.48 3.40 -15.05
N THR A 314 15.61 4.44 -15.89
CA THR A 314 15.96 5.79 -15.47
C THR A 314 14.95 6.79 -15.99
N GLY A 315 14.64 7.83 -15.20
CA GLY A 315 13.84 8.95 -15.65
C GLY A 315 14.58 9.80 -16.69
N LYS A 316 13.80 10.60 -17.44
CA LYS A 316 14.40 11.65 -18.28
C LYS A 316 14.97 12.72 -17.36
N PHE A 317 16.28 12.95 -17.43
CA PHE A 317 16.89 14.06 -16.72
C PHE A 317 16.45 15.38 -17.38
N PRO A 318 15.99 16.37 -16.58
CA PRO A 318 15.74 17.69 -17.13
C PRO A 318 17.05 18.27 -17.68
N GLN A 319 16.96 19.00 -18.79
CA GLN A 319 18.11 19.80 -19.22
C GLN A 319 18.44 20.80 -18.12
N LEU A 320 19.60 20.68 -17.52
CA LEU A 320 20.10 21.63 -16.54
C LEU A 320 20.67 22.81 -17.33
N ASN A 321 20.15 24.00 -17.10
CA ASN A 321 20.85 25.21 -17.51
C ASN A 321 21.98 25.38 -16.50
N ASP A 322 23.20 25.16 -16.93
CA ASP A 322 24.38 25.39 -16.13
C ASP A 322 24.46 26.88 -15.76
N GLU A 323 24.09 27.23 -14.54
CA GLU A 323 24.42 28.52 -13.97
C GLU A 323 25.92 28.51 -13.67
N VAL A 324 26.70 29.09 -14.56
CA VAL A 324 28.14 29.26 -14.36
C VAL A 324 28.36 30.21 -13.20
N LEU A 325 28.93 29.70 -12.10
CA LEU A 325 29.33 30.56 -10.98
C LEU A 325 30.41 31.54 -11.46
N PRO A 326 30.36 32.80 -11.01
CA PRO A 326 31.41 33.75 -11.29
C PRO A 326 32.79 33.20 -10.86
N PRO A 327 33.89 33.52 -11.56
CA PRO A 327 35.22 33.09 -11.14
C PRO A 327 35.50 33.48 -9.68
N GLY A 328 35.94 32.52 -8.86
CA GLY A 328 36.20 32.76 -7.43
C GLY A 328 36.66 31.51 -6.70
N LYS A 329 37.04 31.69 -5.44
CA LYS A 329 37.32 30.59 -4.52
C LYS A 329 36.07 30.27 -3.70
N TYR A 330 35.55 29.08 -3.81
CA TYR A 330 34.36 28.63 -3.11
C TYR A 330 34.72 27.47 -2.17
N ARG A 331 34.09 27.46 -0.98
CA ARG A 331 34.10 26.28 -0.12
C ARG A 331 32.92 25.38 -0.51
N ILE A 332 33.14 24.07 -0.58
CA ILE A 332 32.11 23.11 -0.95
C ILE A 332 30.86 23.27 -0.06
N GLY A 333 31.06 23.35 1.26
CA GLY A 333 29.94 23.51 2.21
C GLY A 333 29.10 24.75 1.96
N ASP A 334 29.75 25.90 1.72
CA ASP A 334 29.03 27.17 1.44
C ASP A 334 28.24 27.08 0.12
N THR A 335 28.83 26.41 -0.88
CA THR A 335 28.18 26.20 -2.19
C THR A 335 26.96 25.29 -2.06
N VAL A 336 27.06 24.18 -1.34
CA VAL A 336 25.95 23.28 -1.06
C VAL A 336 24.83 24.03 -0.34
N ASN A 337 25.13 24.74 0.76
CA ASN A 337 24.14 25.51 1.50
C ASN A 337 23.43 26.54 0.60
N LYS A 338 24.18 27.30 -0.20
CA LYS A 338 23.63 28.28 -1.13
C LYS A 338 22.75 27.64 -2.19
N THR A 339 23.14 26.49 -2.73
CA THR A 339 22.36 25.76 -3.74
C THR A 339 21.05 25.25 -3.15
N LEU A 340 21.09 24.67 -1.94
CA LEU A 340 19.88 24.22 -1.22
C LEU A 340 18.93 25.40 -0.97
N ARG A 341 19.46 26.55 -0.50
CA ARG A 341 18.71 27.79 -0.26
C ARG A 341 18.00 28.29 -1.53
N LEU A 342 18.72 28.40 -2.63
CA LEU A 342 18.14 28.80 -3.91
C LEU A 342 17.08 27.81 -4.37
N GLY A 343 17.32 26.52 -4.15
CA GLY A 343 16.35 25.48 -4.45
C GLY A 343 15.04 25.65 -3.67
N LEU A 344 15.12 25.89 -2.37
CA LEU A 344 13.95 26.12 -1.50
C LEU A 344 13.18 27.39 -1.88
N GLN A 345 13.88 28.47 -2.22
CA GLN A 345 13.27 29.72 -2.70
C GLN A 345 12.48 29.54 -3.99
N ARG A 346 13.01 28.74 -4.93
CA ARG A 346 12.44 28.56 -6.28
C ARG A 346 11.27 27.58 -6.33
N ASP A 347 11.22 26.60 -5.44
CA ASP A 347 10.21 25.56 -5.49
C ASP A 347 9.75 25.12 -4.08
N LYS A 348 8.54 25.51 -3.74
CA LYS A 348 7.90 25.14 -2.46
C LYS A 348 7.63 23.64 -2.29
N ARG A 349 7.74 22.85 -3.36
CA ARG A 349 7.61 21.38 -3.28
C ARG A 349 8.87 20.72 -2.73
N ARG A 350 10.01 21.44 -2.68
CA ARG A 350 11.25 20.91 -2.12
C ARG A 350 11.13 20.78 -0.60
N ILE A 351 11.47 19.59 -0.12
CA ILE A 351 11.50 19.26 1.30
C ILE A 351 12.90 18.75 1.61
N ILE A 352 13.58 19.36 2.55
CA ILE A 352 14.85 18.86 3.09
C ILE A 352 14.56 18.14 4.39
N PHE A 353 15.02 16.92 4.54
CA PHE A 353 14.76 16.06 5.68
C PHE A 353 15.99 15.20 5.99
N GLY A 354 16.42 15.18 7.22
CA GLY A 354 17.61 14.43 7.64
C GLY A 354 17.89 14.65 9.13
N GLU A 355 18.91 13.96 9.61
CA GLU A 355 19.28 13.97 11.02
C GLU A 355 20.04 15.27 11.37
N ASP A 356 19.61 15.93 12.44
CA ASP A 356 20.25 17.15 13.00
C ASP A 356 20.38 18.34 12.02
N ILE A 357 19.57 18.38 10.97
CA ILE A 357 19.67 19.40 9.92
C ILE A 357 19.05 20.74 10.27
N GLU A 358 18.18 20.79 11.29
CA GLU A 358 17.59 22.05 11.76
C GLU A 358 18.57 22.91 12.56
N ASP A 359 18.29 24.20 12.63
CA ASP A 359 19.00 25.15 13.47
C ASP A 359 18.74 24.88 14.97
N PRO A 360 19.71 25.19 15.85
CA PRO A 360 20.96 25.92 15.59
C PRO A 360 22.10 25.05 15.06
N LYS A 361 21.95 23.69 14.95
CA LYS A 361 22.99 22.77 14.51
C LYS A 361 23.31 22.95 13.03
N GLY A 362 22.29 22.87 12.16
CA GLY A 362 22.40 23.04 10.71
C GLY A 362 23.19 21.92 10.02
N GLY A 363 23.00 20.67 10.47
CA GLY A 363 23.72 19.49 9.98
C GLY A 363 25.12 19.34 10.60
N VAL A 364 25.69 18.12 10.48
CA VAL A 364 27.01 17.79 11.04
C VAL A 364 28.08 18.72 10.48
N PHE A 365 28.02 19.01 9.19
CA PHE A 365 28.97 19.89 8.47
C PHE A 365 28.42 21.29 8.21
N ARG A 366 27.35 21.67 8.87
CA ARG A 366 26.65 22.96 8.71
C ARG A 366 26.15 23.23 7.28
N LEU A 367 25.87 22.16 6.54
CA LEU A 367 25.40 22.27 5.14
C LEU A 367 23.98 22.87 5.07
N THR A 368 23.19 22.72 6.11
CA THR A 368 21.82 23.22 6.19
C THR A 368 21.64 24.40 7.14
N GLN A 369 22.75 24.98 7.65
CA GLN A 369 22.70 26.07 8.62
C GLN A 369 21.85 27.24 8.14
N LYS A 370 20.95 27.75 8.99
CA LYS A 370 19.95 28.80 8.77
C LYS A 370 18.81 28.43 7.82
N LEU A 371 18.80 27.22 7.22
CA LEU A 371 17.75 26.88 6.28
C LEU A 371 16.40 26.60 6.96
N SER A 372 16.38 25.93 8.10
CA SER A 372 15.12 25.71 8.86
C SER A 372 14.52 26.99 9.41
N THR A 373 15.36 27.95 9.83
CA THR A 373 14.91 29.27 10.28
C THR A 373 14.28 30.07 9.14
N GLU A 374 14.85 30.02 7.93
CA GLU A 374 14.36 30.73 6.75
C GLU A 374 13.18 30.01 6.07
N PHE A 375 13.16 28.67 6.11
CA PHE A 375 12.17 27.82 5.44
C PHE A 375 11.55 26.79 6.40
N PRO A 376 10.83 27.21 7.45
CA PRO A 376 10.35 26.33 8.52
C PRO A 376 9.33 25.28 8.05
N ASN A 377 8.74 25.46 6.86
CA ASN A 377 7.78 24.52 6.27
C ASN A 377 8.40 23.60 5.20
N GLN A 378 9.73 23.64 5.03
CA GLN A 378 10.43 22.88 3.99
C GLN A 378 11.68 22.16 4.50
N VAL A 379 12.15 22.46 5.73
CA VAL A 379 13.36 21.87 6.31
C VAL A 379 13.03 21.31 7.69
N PHE A 380 13.24 20.01 7.87
CA PHE A 380 12.81 19.27 9.05
C PHE A 380 13.85 18.25 9.51
N ASN A 381 14.03 18.13 10.82
CA ASN A 381 14.75 17.01 11.39
C ASN A 381 14.00 15.69 11.19
N SER A 382 14.76 14.64 10.92
CA SER A 382 14.31 13.25 11.04
C SER A 382 14.66 12.67 12.42
N PRO A 383 13.96 11.61 12.85
CA PRO A 383 14.52 10.74 13.87
C PRO A 383 15.79 10.04 13.32
N LEU A 384 16.61 9.44 14.22
CA LEU A 384 17.71 8.53 13.85
C LEU A 384 17.13 7.21 13.34
N ALA A 385 16.73 7.21 12.08
CA ALA A 385 16.06 6.07 11.41
C ALA A 385 16.21 6.21 9.90
N GLU A 386 17.24 5.61 9.33
CA GLU A 386 17.59 5.77 7.93
C GLU A 386 16.58 5.11 6.97
N SER A 387 15.91 4.02 7.43
CA SER A 387 14.78 3.47 6.68
C SER A 387 13.65 4.48 6.55
N THR A 388 13.34 5.20 7.63
CA THR A 388 12.34 6.29 7.62
C THR A 388 12.75 7.39 6.65
N ILE A 389 14.00 7.84 6.68
CA ILE A 389 14.52 8.89 5.79
C ILE A 389 14.29 8.50 4.33
N LEU A 390 14.75 7.32 3.93
CA LEU A 390 14.69 6.86 2.55
C LEU A 390 13.27 6.48 2.11
N GLY A 391 12.52 5.77 2.94
CA GLY A 391 11.17 5.34 2.61
C GLY A 391 10.18 6.51 2.50
N VAL A 392 10.27 7.46 3.42
CA VAL A 392 9.48 8.70 3.38
C VAL A 392 9.87 9.56 2.17
N ALA A 393 11.17 9.60 1.80
CA ALA A 393 11.60 10.29 0.57
C ALA A 393 10.92 9.70 -0.66
N CYS A 394 10.90 8.38 -0.78
CA CYS A 394 10.22 7.68 -1.87
C CYS A 394 8.73 8.06 -1.95
N GLY A 395 8.03 8.03 -0.83
CA GLY A 395 6.61 8.40 -0.76
C GLY A 395 6.34 9.86 -1.07
N LEU A 396 7.13 10.79 -0.54
CA LEU A 396 7.04 12.22 -0.87
C LEU A 396 7.25 12.48 -2.36
N GLY A 397 8.24 11.79 -2.97
CA GLY A 397 8.49 11.86 -4.41
C GLY A 397 7.31 11.36 -5.23
N SER A 398 6.72 10.22 -4.84
CA SER A 398 5.53 9.64 -5.48
C SER A 398 4.30 10.55 -5.37
N TYR A 399 4.17 11.30 -4.27
CA TYR A 399 3.09 12.28 -4.10
C TYR A 399 3.29 13.56 -4.94
N GLY A 400 4.51 13.83 -5.42
CA GLY A 400 4.83 15.01 -6.23
C GLY A 400 5.64 16.09 -5.48
N LYS A 401 6.15 15.83 -4.29
CA LYS A 401 7.17 16.66 -3.65
C LYS A 401 8.54 16.40 -4.29
N ARG A 402 9.52 17.24 -3.96
CA ARG A 402 10.91 17.11 -4.40
C ARG A 402 11.81 16.96 -3.18
N PRO A 403 11.91 15.75 -2.62
CA PRO A 403 12.69 15.51 -1.41
C PRO A 403 14.19 15.62 -1.69
N VAL A 404 14.91 16.25 -0.75
CA VAL A 404 16.36 16.23 -0.64
C VAL A 404 16.65 15.69 0.76
N PHE A 405 17.09 14.43 0.83
CA PHE A 405 17.28 13.74 2.09
C PHE A 405 18.74 13.55 2.39
N GLU A 406 19.14 13.89 3.61
CA GLU A 406 20.52 13.78 4.06
C GLU A 406 20.72 12.50 4.85
N LEU A 407 21.69 11.70 4.40
CA LEU A 407 22.41 10.72 5.22
C LEU A 407 23.81 11.29 5.43
N GLN A 408 24.22 11.46 6.69
CA GLN A 408 25.43 12.20 7.05
C GLN A 408 26.72 11.53 6.53
N PHE A 409 26.74 10.20 6.54
CA PHE A 409 27.86 9.37 6.08
C PHE A 409 27.33 8.17 5.27
N ILE A 410 28.11 7.74 4.26
CA ILE A 410 27.73 6.60 3.43
C ILE A 410 27.58 5.31 4.25
N ASP A 411 28.31 5.18 5.34
CA ASP A 411 28.23 4.03 6.26
C ASP A 411 26.82 3.84 6.84
N PHE A 412 26.05 4.89 6.96
CA PHE A 412 24.69 4.88 7.50
C PHE A 412 23.63 4.44 6.51
N ILE A 413 23.99 4.12 5.27
CA ILE A 413 23.06 3.59 4.26
C ILE A 413 22.52 2.19 4.64
N GLY A 414 23.28 1.44 5.47
CA GLY A 414 22.98 0.05 5.80
C GLY A 414 21.56 -0.17 6.33
N PRO A 415 21.11 0.53 7.39
CA PRO A 415 19.75 0.37 7.92
C PRO A 415 18.66 0.68 6.88
N GLY A 416 18.88 1.65 6.00
CA GLY A 416 17.93 2.07 4.95
C GLY A 416 18.02 1.27 3.65
N TRP A 417 18.87 0.24 3.58
CA TRP A 417 19.17 -0.49 2.33
C TRP A 417 17.94 -1.07 1.64
N ASN A 418 16.99 -1.63 2.41
CA ASN A 418 15.74 -2.15 1.87
C ASN A 418 14.95 -1.05 1.13
N GLN A 419 14.81 0.12 1.73
CA GLN A 419 14.08 1.24 1.13
C GLN A 419 14.77 1.78 -0.12
N LEU A 420 16.10 1.87 -0.08
CA LEU A 420 16.89 2.31 -1.23
C LEU A 420 16.67 1.37 -2.43
N VAL A 421 16.95 0.08 -2.26
CA VAL A 421 16.95 -0.88 -3.36
C VAL A 421 15.52 -1.20 -3.81
N THR A 422 14.65 -1.55 -2.87
CA THR A 422 13.30 -2.04 -3.18
C THR A 422 12.39 -0.91 -3.69
N ASN A 423 12.45 0.25 -3.06
CA ASN A 423 11.50 1.34 -3.36
C ASN A 423 12.15 2.40 -4.27
N ILE A 424 13.20 3.07 -3.85
CA ILE A 424 13.74 4.20 -4.62
C ILE A 424 14.27 3.74 -5.99
N CYS A 425 15.11 2.69 -6.03
CA CYS A 425 15.73 2.25 -7.28
C CYS A 425 14.75 1.51 -8.21
N CYS A 426 13.81 0.72 -7.65
CA CYS A 426 12.97 -0.16 -8.45
C CYS A 426 11.58 0.40 -8.79
N LEU A 427 11.09 1.42 -8.06
CA LEU A 427 9.71 1.89 -8.20
C LEU A 427 9.37 2.28 -9.64
N ARG A 428 10.18 3.13 -10.25
CA ARG A 428 9.94 3.61 -11.61
C ARG A 428 9.88 2.48 -12.64
N TRP A 429 10.84 1.57 -12.60
CA TRP A 429 10.85 0.42 -13.49
C TRP A 429 9.66 -0.51 -13.23
N ARG A 430 9.39 -0.81 -11.98
CA ARG A 430 8.34 -1.72 -11.54
C ARG A 430 6.92 -1.23 -11.88
N SER A 431 6.71 0.10 -11.86
CA SER A 431 5.43 0.74 -12.19
C SER A 431 5.31 1.19 -13.65
N PHE A 432 6.34 0.98 -14.46
CA PHE A 432 6.45 1.48 -15.84
C PHE A 432 6.35 3.01 -15.93
N GLY A 433 7.06 3.71 -15.05
CA GLY A 433 7.10 5.17 -15.01
C GLY A 433 6.14 5.78 -14.05
#